data_7f983844bf0b17eb1fcba4ef2a647e0c
#
_entry.id   7f983844bf0b17eb1fcba4ef2a647e0c
#
_cell.length_a   1.000
_cell.length_b   1.000
_cell.length_c   1.000
_cell.angle_alpha   90.00
_cell.angle_beta   90.00
_cell.angle_gamma   90.00
#
_symmetry.space_group_name_H-M   'P 1'
#
loop_
_entity.id
_entity.type
_entity.pdbx_description
1 polymer ?
#
loop_
_entity_poly.entity_id
_entity_poly.type
_entity_poly.pdbx_seq_one_letter_code
_entity_poly.pdbx_strand_id
1 'polypeptide(L)'
;MEQDTKLRLENTSSFRNWKINIGANLNYTQYTNTTFQRVFIRSGQTYDYHTYLGILHWGLFGTINYTSQDERFTASLGLRADANNHAAAMKQLSDQLSPRLSLSYRLTEQLSASGSAGLYYQLPPYTGMGFKDSHDRLINKQLSYMSVSQFSAGLSWQKNNMFELTVEGFYKDYNKVPVSIADGIPLTCKGNEYGVVGNEALASTAQGRSYGVELLFKWLIAQKLNLASSITLFKSEYRTNKESEYINSAWDNRFIFNVRGTYNLPRNWSVGMKISCIGGAPYTPYDVDKSSLVTAWDAQAKPYYDYSRYNEERLSTFAQADIRIDKTFYLKHCMLGFYIDLQNITASKLKQADVLMSTGVIANPEAPQAERRYNMKTIKQDSGTLLPTLGITFEY
;
A
#
# COMPACT_ATOMS: atom_id res chain seq x y z
N MET A 1 17.62 -9.15 -2.78
CA MET A 1 17.59 -9.85 -1.48
C MET A 1 17.65 -8.81 -0.37
N GLU A 2 16.90 -8.98 0.70
CA GLU A 2 16.90 -8.11 1.87
C GLU A 2 17.06 -8.98 3.12
N GLN A 3 17.95 -8.56 4.03
CA GLN A 3 18.23 -9.26 5.28
C GLN A 3 18.34 -8.22 6.41
N ASP A 4 17.62 -8.45 7.50
CA ASP A 4 17.61 -7.60 8.70
C ASP A 4 18.13 -8.36 9.92
N THR A 5 19.07 -7.77 10.64
CA THR A 5 19.49 -8.21 11.97
C THR A 5 19.06 -7.14 12.98
N LYS A 6 18.19 -7.50 13.93
CA LYS A 6 17.55 -6.55 14.85
C LYS A 6 17.89 -6.88 16.31
N LEU A 7 18.27 -5.83 17.05
CA LEU A 7 18.37 -5.85 18.51
C LEU A 7 17.41 -4.80 19.06
N ARG A 8 16.57 -5.18 20.02
CA ARG A 8 15.67 -4.28 20.73
C ARG A 8 15.80 -4.52 22.23
N LEU A 9 15.99 -3.45 22.97
CA LEU A 9 15.97 -3.43 24.41
C LEU A 9 14.79 -2.57 24.86
N GLU A 10 14.00 -3.06 25.78
CA GLU A 10 12.78 -2.40 26.21
C GLU A 10 12.54 -2.68 27.70
N ASN A 11 12.13 -1.64 28.43
CA ASN A 11 11.67 -1.74 29.80
C ASN A 11 10.24 -1.21 29.89
N THR A 12 9.38 -1.96 30.53
CA THR A 12 7.99 -1.57 30.80
C THR A 12 7.79 -1.54 32.32
N SER A 13 7.39 -0.38 32.82
CA SER A 13 7.05 -0.18 34.23
C SER A 13 5.60 0.24 34.37
N SER A 14 4.87 -0.39 35.28
CA SER A 14 3.48 -0.06 35.60
C SER A 14 3.37 0.47 37.02
N PHE A 15 2.75 1.62 37.17
CA PHE A 15 2.58 2.29 38.44
C PHE A 15 1.15 2.89 38.54
N ARG A 16 0.31 2.30 39.34
CA ARG A 16 -1.12 2.66 39.47
C ARG A 16 -1.79 2.78 38.10
N ASN A 17 -2.16 4.00 37.74
CA ASN A 17 -2.86 4.35 36.49
C ASN A 17 -1.91 4.61 35.32
N TRP A 18 -0.60 4.51 35.52
CA TRP A 18 0.42 4.82 34.52
C TRP A 18 1.15 3.57 34.07
N LYS A 19 1.39 3.48 32.77
CA LYS A 19 2.28 2.49 32.17
C LYS A 19 3.30 3.22 31.33
N ILE A 20 4.57 3.09 31.68
CA ILE A 20 5.69 3.73 31.02
C ILE A 20 6.51 2.65 30.30
N ASN A 21 6.78 2.88 29.04
CA ASN A 21 7.63 2.03 28.23
C ASN A 21 8.74 2.88 27.65
N ILE A 22 10.00 2.45 27.79
CA ILE A 22 11.18 3.12 27.24
C ILE A 22 12.05 2.05 26.61
N GLY A 23 12.63 2.36 25.45
CA GLY A 23 13.49 1.41 24.77
C GLY A 23 14.40 2.03 23.71
N ALA A 24 15.30 1.17 23.25
CA ALA A 24 16.22 1.47 22.14
C ALA A 24 16.19 0.30 21.14
N ASN A 25 16.41 0.61 19.89
CA ASN A 25 16.56 -0.37 18.82
C ASN A 25 17.83 -0.11 18.01
N LEU A 26 18.45 -1.19 17.58
CA LEU A 26 19.55 -1.23 16.63
C LEU A 26 19.20 -2.25 15.57
N ASN A 27 19.25 -1.86 14.30
CA ASN A 27 18.96 -2.74 13.18
C ASN A 27 20.02 -2.57 12.10
N TYR A 28 20.58 -3.68 11.61
CA TYR A 28 21.47 -3.69 10.46
C TYR A 28 20.78 -4.36 9.28
N THR A 29 20.50 -3.55 8.26
CA THR A 29 19.85 -3.99 7.01
C THR A 29 20.89 -4.16 5.92
N GLN A 30 20.89 -5.31 5.27
CA GLN A 30 21.63 -5.59 4.04
C GLN A 30 20.65 -5.71 2.89
N TYR A 31 20.80 -4.88 1.88
CA TYR A 31 20.02 -4.93 0.64
C TYR A 31 20.94 -5.17 -0.53
N THR A 32 20.63 -6.20 -1.34
CA THR A 32 21.33 -6.51 -2.58
C THR A 32 20.37 -6.58 -3.75
N ASN A 33 20.74 -5.96 -4.87
CA ASN A 33 19.96 -6.01 -6.09
C ASN A 33 20.89 -6.03 -7.31
N THR A 34 20.57 -6.86 -8.30
CA THR A 34 21.23 -6.84 -9.61
C THR A 34 20.23 -6.28 -10.62
N THR A 35 20.59 -5.21 -11.29
CA THR A 35 19.76 -4.52 -12.28
C THR A 35 20.41 -4.63 -13.65
N PHE A 36 19.66 -5.19 -14.60
CA PHE A 36 19.99 -5.14 -16.02
C PHE A 36 18.81 -4.52 -16.77
N GLN A 37 19.03 -3.35 -17.39
CA GLN A 37 17.99 -2.65 -18.13
C GLN A 37 18.57 -2.04 -19.40
N ARG A 38 17.96 -2.31 -20.54
CA ARG A 38 18.23 -1.63 -21.81
C ARG A 38 17.31 -0.46 -21.99
N VAL A 39 17.88 0.72 -22.25
CA VAL A 39 17.11 1.95 -22.55
C VAL A 39 16.90 2.02 -24.05
N PHE A 40 15.71 1.61 -24.52
CA PHE A 40 15.40 1.58 -25.97
C PHE A 40 15.37 2.95 -26.65
N ILE A 41 15.15 4.04 -25.90
CA ILE A 41 15.04 5.40 -26.43
C ILE A 41 16.41 5.98 -26.85
N ARG A 42 17.50 5.46 -26.29
CA ARG A 42 18.87 5.84 -26.66
C ARG A 42 19.61 4.58 -27.03
N SER A 43 19.83 4.37 -28.33
CA SER A 43 20.55 3.21 -28.83
C SER A 43 21.91 3.06 -28.12
N GLY A 44 22.07 1.94 -27.40
CA GLY A 44 23.32 1.56 -26.74
C GLY A 44 23.41 1.90 -25.24
N GLN A 45 22.44 2.57 -24.62
CA GLN A 45 22.51 2.79 -23.20
C GLN A 45 21.92 1.58 -22.44
N THR A 46 22.75 0.95 -21.64
CA THR A 46 22.38 -0.18 -20.78
C THR A 46 22.75 0.17 -19.33
N TYR A 47 21.84 -0.05 -18.43
CA TYR A 47 22.14 -0.07 -17.00
C TYR A 47 22.42 -1.53 -16.61
N ASP A 48 23.64 -1.82 -16.19
CA ASP A 48 24.07 -3.12 -15.69
C ASP A 48 24.90 -2.87 -14.44
N TYR A 49 24.29 -3.04 -13.29
CA TYR A 49 24.97 -2.79 -12.02
C TYR A 49 24.47 -3.72 -10.91
N HIS A 50 25.35 -3.92 -9.96
CA HIS A 50 25.04 -4.61 -8.71
C HIS A 50 25.04 -3.59 -7.57
N THR A 51 23.93 -3.57 -6.80
CA THR A 51 23.80 -2.73 -5.62
C THR A 51 23.98 -3.56 -4.36
N TYR A 52 24.79 -3.04 -3.46
CA TYR A 52 24.88 -3.48 -2.08
C TYR A 52 24.72 -2.26 -1.17
N LEU A 53 23.72 -2.31 -0.28
CA LEU A 53 23.51 -1.32 0.78
C LEU A 53 23.64 -2.02 2.12
N GLY A 54 24.58 -1.54 2.97
CA GLY A 54 24.65 -1.91 4.37
C GLY A 54 24.24 -0.71 5.21
N ILE A 55 23.06 -0.74 5.82
CA ILE A 55 22.49 0.38 6.55
C ILE A 55 22.33 0.01 8.02
N LEU A 56 23.00 0.74 8.88
CA LEU A 56 22.82 0.66 10.32
C LEU A 56 21.78 1.70 10.76
N HIS A 57 20.71 1.23 11.38
CA HIS A 57 19.64 2.03 11.95
C HIS A 57 19.74 1.99 13.47
N TRP A 58 19.51 3.12 14.14
CA TRP A 58 19.38 3.21 15.57
C TRP A 58 18.23 4.12 15.95
N GLY A 59 17.58 3.83 17.06
CA GLY A 59 16.45 4.63 17.49
C GLY A 59 16.19 4.50 18.99
N LEU A 60 15.59 5.54 19.52
CA LEU A 60 15.10 5.62 20.89
C LEU A 60 13.59 5.83 20.87
N PHE A 61 12.87 5.24 21.80
CA PHE A 61 11.44 5.44 21.92
C PHE A 61 11.00 5.42 23.37
N GLY A 62 9.93 6.15 23.65
CA GLY A 62 9.24 6.11 24.93
C GLY A 62 7.76 6.32 24.73
N THR A 63 6.94 5.67 25.55
CA THR A 63 5.49 5.86 25.63
C THR A 63 5.06 5.94 27.08
N ILE A 64 4.15 6.90 27.34
CA ILE A 64 3.50 7.06 28.64
C ILE A 64 2.00 6.87 28.40
N ASN A 65 1.41 5.87 29.04
CA ASN A 65 0.00 5.60 28.97
C ASN A 65 -0.63 5.88 30.32
N TYR A 66 -1.74 6.57 30.31
CA TYR A 66 -2.55 6.86 31.48
C TYR A 66 -3.96 6.28 31.30
N THR A 67 -4.47 5.59 32.31
CA THR A 67 -5.87 5.16 32.35
C THR A 67 -6.49 5.69 33.66
N SER A 68 -7.64 6.38 33.56
CA SER A 68 -8.35 6.88 34.72
C SER A 68 -8.82 5.74 35.65
N GLN A 69 -9.09 6.05 36.92
CA GLN A 69 -9.52 5.02 37.89
C GLN A 69 -10.86 4.37 37.54
N ASP A 70 -11.74 5.12 36.88
CA ASP A 70 -13.04 4.65 36.38
C ASP A 70 -12.94 3.99 35.00
N GLU A 71 -11.72 3.83 34.47
CA GLU A 71 -11.41 3.29 33.15
C GLU A 71 -12.14 3.95 31.97
N ARG A 72 -12.69 5.16 32.18
CA ARG A 72 -13.39 5.87 31.11
C ARG A 72 -12.46 6.65 30.21
N PHE A 73 -11.35 7.13 30.72
CA PHE A 73 -10.38 7.93 29.96
C PHE A 73 -9.05 7.23 29.84
N THR A 74 -8.54 7.13 28.63
CA THR A 74 -7.20 6.64 28.32
C THR A 74 -6.47 7.66 27.46
N ALA A 75 -5.23 7.98 27.83
CA ALA A 75 -4.33 8.84 27.08
C ALA A 75 -3.00 8.13 26.86
N SER A 76 -2.46 8.23 25.68
CA SER A 76 -1.12 7.71 25.33
C SER A 76 -0.31 8.81 24.66
N LEU A 77 0.85 9.13 25.23
CA LEU A 77 1.84 10.03 24.66
C LEU A 77 3.08 9.23 24.30
N GLY A 78 3.46 9.23 23.04
CA GLY A 78 4.64 8.56 22.53
C GLY A 78 5.63 9.55 21.93
N LEU A 79 6.92 9.26 22.09
CA LEU A 79 8.00 9.94 21.42
C LEU A 79 8.96 8.90 20.87
N ARG A 80 9.31 9.04 19.59
CA ARG A 80 10.30 8.18 18.94
C ARG A 80 11.26 9.04 18.13
N ALA A 81 12.52 8.65 18.11
CA ALA A 81 13.55 9.24 17.28
C ALA A 81 14.33 8.13 16.58
N ASP A 82 14.47 8.23 15.28
CA ASP A 82 15.18 7.25 14.44
C ASP A 82 16.27 7.92 13.63
N ALA A 83 17.35 7.20 13.38
CA ALA A 83 18.44 7.65 12.52
C ALA A 83 19.09 6.46 11.82
N ASN A 84 19.87 6.73 10.77
CA ASN A 84 20.70 5.75 10.10
C ASN A 84 21.94 6.37 9.46
N ASN A 85 22.85 5.52 8.98
CA ASN A 85 24.13 5.95 8.40
C ASN A 85 24.12 6.16 6.87
N HIS A 86 22.97 6.03 6.19
CA HIS A 86 22.92 6.07 4.73
C HIS A 86 23.21 7.47 4.16
N ALA A 87 22.50 8.48 4.65
CA ALA A 87 22.62 9.87 4.19
C ALA A 87 22.88 10.83 5.34
N ALA A 88 23.50 11.97 5.05
CA ALA A 88 23.77 13.00 6.07
C ALA A 88 22.49 13.49 6.75
N ALA A 89 21.41 13.69 5.98
CA ALA A 89 20.09 14.10 6.46
C ALA A 89 19.36 13.03 7.30
N MET A 90 19.91 11.83 7.43
CA MET A 90 19.31 10.72 8.17
C MET A 90 20.07 10.34 9.43
N LYS A 91 21.20 11.02 9.74
CA LYS A 91 22.11 10.63 10.82
C LYS A 91 21.71 11.15 12.20
N GLN A 92 20.96 12.23 12.27
CA GLN A 92 20.63 12.88 13.54
C GLN A 92 19.26 12.43 14.03
N LEU A 93 19.18 11.96 15.27
CA LEU A 93 17.93 11.54 15.91
C LEU A 93 16.91 12.68 16.02
N SER A 94 17.38 13.92 16.20
CA SER A 94 16.52 15.09 16.30
C SER A 94 15.73 15.41 15.04
N ASP A 95 16.26 15.03 13.86
CA ASP A 95 15.66 15.36 12.58
C ASP A 95 14.47 14.44 12.23
N GLN A 96 14.38 13.28 12.90
CA GLN A 96 13.30 12.31 12.75
C GLN A 96 12.54 12.10 14.08
N LEU A 97 12.28 13.18 14.79
CA LEU A 97 11.51 13.13 16.03
C LEU A 97 10.00 12.92 15.72
N SER A 98 9.44 11.87 16.25
CA SER A 98 8.07 11.37 15.99
C SER A 98 7.19 11.45 17.26
N PRO A 99 6.62 12.62 17.59
CA PRO A 99 5.62 12.72 18.65
C PRO A 99 4.30 12.08 18.22
N ARG A 100 3.62 11.45 19.16
CA ARG A 100 2.32 10.78 18.95
C ARG A 100 1.44 10.98 20.17
N LEU A 101 0.18 11.31 19.93
CA LEU A 101 -0.85 11.42 20.94
C LEU A 101 -2.05 10.57 20.55
N SER A 102 -2.58 9.81 21.48
CA SER A 102 -3.85 9.09 21.32
C SER A 102 -4.69 9.28 22.57
N LEU A 103 -5.96 9.58 22.38
CA LEU A 103 -6.94 9.81 23.41
C LEU A 103 -8.15 8.91 23.17
N SER A 104 -8.72 8.33 24.21
CA SER A 104 -9.98 7.60 24.16
C SER A 104 -10.81 7.94 25.38
N TYR A 105 -12.10 8.14 25.16
CA TYR A 105 -13.05 8.42 26.22
C TYR A 105 -14.35 7.62 26.03
N ARG A 106 -14.73 6.90 27.07
CA ARG A 106 -15.98 6.13 27.13
C ARG A 106 -17.12 7.08 27.52
N LEU A 107 -17.88 7.54 26.52
CA LEU A 107 -19.03 8.44 26.69
C LEU A 107 -20.17 7.79 27.47
N THR A 108 -20.46 6.53 27.14
CA THR A 108 -21.42 5.65 27.84
C THR A 108 -20.82 4.26 27.99
N GLU A 109 -21.52 3.32 28.62
CA GLU A 109 -21.06 1.92 28.69
C GLU A 109 -20.89 1.27 27.30
N GLN A 110 -21.57 1.79 26.29
CA GLN A 110 -21.60 1.22 24.94
C GLN A 110 -20.89 2.11 23.89
N LEU A 111 -20.74 3.42 24.15
CA LEU A 111 -20.20 4.37 23.17
C LEU A 111 -18.88 4.94 23.66
N SER A 112 -17.86 4.84 22.81
CA SER A 112 -16.54 5.43 23.02
C SER A 112 -16.18 6.37 21.88
N ALA A 113 -15.50 7.46 22.20
CA ALA A 113 -14.87 8.36 21.24
C ALA A 113 -13.36 8.22 21.34
N SER A 114 -12.67 8.24 20.21
CA SER A 114 -11.21 8.19 20.16
C SER A 114 -10.68 9.19 19.14
N GLY A 115 -9.44 9.63 19.37
CA GLY A 115 -8.72 10.47 18.42
C GLY A 115 -7.21 10.25 18.55
N SER A 116 -6.50 10.40 17.44
CA SER A 116 -5.05 10.31 17.43
C SER A 116 -4.45 11.38 16.53
N ALA A 117 -3.24 11.82 16.89
CA ALA A 117 -2.41 12.71 16.09
C ALA A 117 -0.96 12.26 16.22
N GLY A 118 -0.20 12.29 15.12
CA GLY A 118 1.19 11.91 15.19
C GLY A 118 1.98 12.28 13.94
N LEU A 119 3.30 12.41 14.14
CA LEU A 119 4.28 12.56 13.09
C LEU A 119 5.07 11.24 12.97
N TYR A 120 5.20 10.75 11.75
CA TYR A 120 5.87 9.48 11.45
C TYR A 120 6.90 9.68 10.35
N TYR A 121 7.96 8.88 10.39
CA TYR A 121 9.00 8.87 9.37
C TYR A 121 9.16 7.48 8.78
N GLN A 122 9.43 7.43 7.48
CA GLN A 122 9.67 6.20 6.72
C GLN A 122 10.82 6.41 5.75
N LEU A 123 11.64 5.38 5.57
CA LEU A 123 12.69 5.39 4.54
C LEU A 123 12.08 5.37 3.14
N PRO A 124 12.74 6.02 2.16
CA PRO A 124 12.49 5.76 0.75
C PRO A 124 12.71 4.27 0.41
N PRO A 125 12.13 3.77 -0.68
CA PRO A 125 12.38 2.40 -1.14
C PRO A 125 13.87 2.13 -1.37
N TYR A 126 14.36 0.97 -0.95
CA TYR A 126 15.76 0.58 -1.15
C TYR A 126 16.18 0.52 -2.61
N THR A 127 15.25 0.24 -3.53
CA THR A 127 15.47 0.33 -4.98
C THR A 127 15.93 1.73 -5.38
N GLY A 128 15.23 2.78 -4.87
CA GLY A 128 15.62 4.15 -5.10
C GLY A 128 16.92 4.53 -4.39
N MET A 129 17.06 4.16 -3.11
CA MET A 129 18.28 4.45 -2.34
C MET A 129 19.53 3.81 -2.95
N GLY A 130 19.37 2.64 -3.60
CA GLY A 130 20.44 1.86 -4.20
C GLY A 130 20.66 2.11 -5.69
N PHE A 131 19.95 3.04 -6.31
CA PHE A 131 20.11 3.34 -7.73
C PHE A 131 21.50 3.87 -8.06
N LYS A 132 22.13 3.29 -9.10
CA LYS A 132 23.44 3.67 -9.61
C LYS A 132 23.36 4.12 -11.07
N ASP A 133 24.24 5.04 -11.44
CA ASP A 133 24.40 5.44 -12.84
C ASP A 133 25.25 4.44 -13.64
N SER A 134 25.47 4.73 -14.91
CA SER A 134 26.34 3.93 -15.80
C SER A 134 27.81 3.87 -15.38
N HIS A 135 28.24 4.66 -14.39
CA HIS A 135 29.59 4.68 -13.83
C HIS A 135 29.67 4.02 -12.44
N ASP A 136 28.66 3.23 -12.09
CA ASP A 136 28.55 2.52 -10.79
C ASP A 136 28.48 3.46 -9.55
N ARG A 137 28.06 4.71 -9.74
CA ARG A 137 27.96 5.70 -8.65
C ARG A 137 26.54 5.72 -8.09
N LEU A 138 26.40 5.66 -6.76
CA LEU A 138 25.11 5.89 -6.07
C LEU A 138 24.65 7.34 -6.28
N ILE A 139 23.53 7.52 -6.98
CA ILE A 139 23.00 8.83 -7.34
C ILE A 139 22.14 9.42 -6.23
N ASN A 140 21.36 8.60 -5.54
CA ASN A 140 20.30 9.04 -4.64
C ASN A 140 20.76 9.16 -3.16
N LYS A 141 22.02 9.47 -2.91
CA LYS A 141 22.60 9.62 -1.55
C LYS A 141 22.01 10.78 -0.73
N GLN A 142 21.36 11.73 -1.39
CA GLN A 142 20.73 12.89 -0.73
C GLN A 142 19.26 12.69 -0.35
N LEU A 143 18.70 11.52 -0.60
CA LEU A 143 17.35 11.24 -0.16
C LEU A 143 17.23 11.37 1.35
N SER A 144 16.09 11.87 1.81
CA SER A 144 15.75 12.01 3.22
C SER A 144 14.61 11.06 3.61
N TYR A 145 14.37 10.89 4.90
CA TYR A 145 13.15 10.25 5.36
C TYR A 145 11.92 10.96 4.81
N MET A 146 10.97 10.18 4.29
CA MET A 146 9.60 10.66 4.07
C MET A 146 8.95 10.89 5.42
N SER A 147 8.15 11.94 5.56
CA SER A 147 7.38 12.19 6.78
C SER A 147 5.88 12.22 6.50
N VAL A 148 5.08 11.81 7.47
CA VAL A 148 3.62 11.91 7.42
C VAL A 148 3.08 12.42 8.75
N SER A 149 2.30 13.51 8.69
CA SER A 149 1.45 13.96 9.78
C SER A 149 0.10 13.26 9.63
N GLN A 150 -0.30 12.49 10.61
CA GLN A 150 -1.55 11.74 10.59
C GLN A 150 -2.47 12.21 11.71
N PHE A 151 -3.76 12.35 11.37
CA PHE A 151 -4.84 12.63 12.30
C PHE A 151 -5.96 11.64 12.08
N SER A 152 -6.55 11.13 13.15
CA SER A 152 -7.77 10.35 13.08
C SER A 152 -8.71 10.67 14.25
N ALA A 153 -10.00 10.52 14.00
CA ALA A 153 -11.03 10.63 15.03
C ALA A 153 -12.18 9.67 14.71
N GLY A 154 -12.70 9.00 15.73
CA GLY A 154 -13.73 8.00 15.52
C GLY A 154 -14.63 7.79 16.74
N LEU A 155 -15.75 7.14 16.45
CA LEU A 155 -16.72 6.67 17.42
C LEU A 155 -16.85 5.16 17.30
N SER A 156 -16.88 4.46 18.42
CA SER A 156 -17.10 3.03 18.50
C SER A 156 -18.30 2.74 19.39
N TRP A 157 -19.29 2.08 18.84
CA TRP A 157 -20.46 1.60 19.58
C TRP A 157 -20.40 0.07 19.71
N GLN A 158 -20.37 -0.40 20.95
CA GLN A 158 -20.28 -1.82 21.28
C GLN A 158 -21.42 -2.21 22.23
N LYS A 159 -22.12 -3.31 21.92
CA LYS A 159 -23.20 -3.83 22.73
C LYS A 159 -23.02 -5.31 23.03
N ASN A 160 -22.91 -5.63 24.33
CA ASN A 160 -22.88 -7.01 24.87
C ASN A 160 -21.84 -7.93 24.22
N ASN A 161 -20.70 -7.42 23.78
CA ASN A 161 -19.65 -8.14 23.03
C ASN A 161 -20.15 -8.89 21.77
N MET A 162 -21.42 -8.69 21.41
CA MET A 162 -22.03 -9.32 20.23
C MET A 162 -22.13 -8.38 19.04
N PHE A 163 -22.09 -7.09 19.28
CA PHE A 163 -22.23 -6.07 18.25
C PHE A 163 -21.15 -4.99 18.42
N GLU A 164 -20.50 -4.62 17.34
CA GLU A 164 -19.55 -3.53 17.27
C GLU A 164 -19.75 -2.75 15.98
N LEU A 165 -19.86 -1.44 16.08
CA LEU A 165 -19.86 -0.50 14.97
C LEU A 165 -18.85 0.59 15.26
N THR A 166 -17.86 0.73 14.39
CA THR A 166 -16.85 1.79 14.49
C THR A 166 -16.87 2.63 13.22
N VAL A 167 -16.84 3.94 13.37
CA VAL A 167 -16.69 4.91 12.29
C VAL A 167 -15.48 5.77 12.62
N GLU A 168 -14.51 5.84 11.73
CA GLU A 168 -13.31 6.65 11.89
C GLU A 168 -13.06 7.48 10.64
N GLY A 169 -12.79 8.77 10.82
CA GLY A 169 -12.26 9.66 9.79
C GLY A 169 -10.75 9.81 9.97
N PHE A 170 -10.01 9.86 8.86
CA PHE A 170 -8.57 10.06 8.89
C PHE A 170 -8.11 11.08 7.85
N TYR A 171 -6.99 11.73 8.17
CA TYR A 171 -6.25 12.63 7.28
C TYR A 171 -4.75 12.42 7.46
N LYS A 172 -4.02 12.25 6.35
CA LYS A 172 -2.57 12.07 6.31
C LYS A 172 -1.97 13.09 5.36
N ASP A 173 -0.99 13.83 5.82
CA ASP A 173 -0.22 14.80 5.04
C ASP A 173 1.23 14.30 4.90
N TYR A 174 1.65 14.04 3.67
CA TYR A 174 2.95 13.46 3.34
C TYR A 174 3.91 14.53 2.84
N ASN A 175 5.15 14.48 3.30
CA ASN A 175 6.20 15.39 2.88
C ASN A 175 7.48 14.63 2.58
N LYS A 176 8.36 15.22 1.76
CA LYS A 176 9.64 14.66 1.35
C LYS A 176 9.49 13.30 0.63
N VAL A 177 8.41 13.11 -0.09
CA VAL A 177 8.18 11.90 -0.89
C VAL A 177 9.11 11.95 -2.11
N PRO A 178 9.73 10.80 -2.51
CA PRO A 178 10.61 10.76 -3.68
C PRO A 178 9.88 11.10 -4.98
N VAL A 179 10.51 11.93 -5.80
CA VAL A 179 10.09 12.35 -7.14
C VAL A 179 11.16 11.92 -8.13
N SER A 180 10.75 11.42 -9.28
CA SER A 180 11.63 11.22 -10.43
C SER A 180 12.17 12.55 -10.95
N ILE A 181 13.49 12.66 -11.09
CA ILE A 181 14.11 13.85 -11.69
C ILE A 181 13.86 13.89 -13.21
N ALA A 182 13.66 12.72 -13.82
CA ALA A 182 13.52 12.60 -15.28
C ALA A 182 12.17 13.11 -15.79
N ASP A 183 11.08 12.85 -15.09
CA ASP A 183 9.71 13.18 -15.50
C ASP A 183 8.92 14.03 -14.51
N GLY A 184 9.48 14.29 -13.32
CA GLY A 184 8.84 15.10 -12.30
C GLY A 184 7.68 14.40 -11.58
N ILE A 185 7.48 13.09 -11.76
CA ILE A 185 6.35 12.35 -11.20
C ILE A 185 6.73 11.75 -9.84
N PRO A 186 5.89 11.94 -8.80
CA PRO A 186 6.10 11.28 -7.52
C PRO A 186 6.06 9.75 -7.65
N LEU A 187 6.98 9.03 -6.98
CA LEU A 187 7.03 7.57 -7.05
C LEU A 187 5.72 6.89 -6.60
N THR A 188 4.98 7.52 -5.70
CA THR A 188 3.66 7.05 -5.25
C THR A 188 2.57 7.10 -6.32
N CYS A 189 2.78 7.87 -7.39
CA CYS A 189 1.90 7.92 -8.54
C CYS A 189 2.30 6.91 -9.63
N LYS A 190 3.53 6.37 -9.57
CA LYS A 190 4.02 5.28 -10.43
C LYS A 190 3.65 3.94 -9.80
N GLY A 191 3.44 2.91 -10.57
CA GLY A 191 3.15 1.56 -10.04
C GLY A 191 2.21 0.73 -10.90
N ASN A 192 1.57 1.36 -11.88
CA ASN A 192 0.71 0.66 -12.84
C ASN A 192 1.47 0.22 -14.10
N GLU A 193 2.74 0.60 -14.22
CA GLU A 193 3.61 0.23 -15.33
C GLU A 193 4.48 -0.98 -14.95
N TYR A 194 4.76 -1.83 -15.92
CA TYR A 194 5.69 -2.94 -15.75
C TYR A 194 7.11 -2.40 -15.56
N GLY A 195 7.64 -2.52 -14.36
CA GLY A 195 8.99 -2.10 -14.02
C GLY A 195 9.24 -1.98 -12.53
N VAL A 196 10.50 -1.88 -12.16
CA VAL A 196 10.89 -1.65 -10.76
C VAL A 196 10.78 -0.15 -10.47
N VAL A 197 9.83 0.20 -9.61
CA VAL A 197 9.64 1.60 -9.17
C VAL A 197 10.85 2.05 -8.35
N GLY A 198 11.37 3.24 -8.68
CA GLY A 198 12.49 3.85 -7.96
C GLY A 198 13.87 3.56 -8.54
N ASN A 199 13.97 2.78 -9.62
CA ASN A 199 15.23 2.51 -10.31
C ASN A 199 15.65 3.67 -11.23
N GLU A 200 15.73 4.89 -10.64
CA GLU A 200 15.96 6.16 -11.35
C GLU A 200 16.51 7.23 -10.40
N ALA A 201 16.99 8.35 -10.95
CA ALA A 201 17.42 9.49 -10.17
C ALA A 201 16.22 10.18 -9.49
N LEU A 202 16.32 10.40 -8.17
CA LEU A 202 15.24 10.85 -7.32
C LEU A 202 15.62 12.08 -6.49
N ALA A 203 14.59 12.89 -6.16
CA ALA A 203 14.67 13.98 -5.20
C ALA A 203 13.53 13.84 -4.16
N SER A 204 13.79 14.17 -2.89
CA SER A 204 12.79 14.11 -1.80
C SER A 204 12.00 15.43 -1.70
N THR A 205 11.19 15.76 -2.70
CA THR A 205 10.49 17.06 -2.82
C THR A 205 8.97 16.97 -2.87
N ALA A 206 8.40 15.82 -3.22
CA ALA A 206 6.96 15.68 -3.35
C ALA A 206 6.23 15.78 -2.02
N GLN A 207 4.99 16.22 -2.13
CA GLN A 207 4.00 16.27 -1.08
C GLN A 207 2.79 15.43 -1.48
N GLY A 208 2.07 14.93 -0.49
CA GLY A 208 0.86 14.16 -0.75
C GLY A 208 -0.14 14.27 0.36
N ARG A 209 -1.37 13.87 0.09
CA ARG A 209 -2.40 13.75 1.09
C ARG A 209 -3.23 12.50 0.85
N SER A 210 -3.66 11.89 1.94
CA SER A 210 -4.62 10.79 1.89
C SER A 210 -5.65 11.00 2.99
N TYR A 211 -6.93 10.96 2.65
CA TYR A 211 -8.01 11.18 3.59
C TYR A 211 -9.22 10.32 3.25
N GLY A 212 -9.99 10.02 4.27
CA GLY A 212 -11.13 9.14 4.09
C GLY A 212 -11.89 8.85 5.36
N VAL A 213 -12.86 7.96 5.21
CA VAL A 213 -13.68 7.43 6.30
C VAL A 213 -13.67 5.91 6.24
N GLU A 214 -13.52 5.30 7.40
CA GLU A 214 -13.58 3.86 7.60
C GLU A 214 -14.78 3.50 8.46
N LEU A 215 -15.51 2.48 8.06
CA LEU A 215 -16.60 1.88 8.82
C LEU A 215 -16.28 0.41 9.05
N LEU A 216 -16.29 -0.01 10.30
CA LEU A 216 -16.15 -1.40 10.70
C LEU A 216 -17.43 -1.85 11.43
N PHE A 217 -17.96 -2.97 11.01
CA PHE A 217 -19.15 -3.58 11.58
C PHE A 217 -18.86 -5.03 11.92
N LYS A 218 -19.21 -5.46 13.14
CA LYS A 218 -19.16 -6.85 13.57
C LYS A 218 -20.44 -7.21 14.31
N TRP A 219 -20.99 -8.37 14.02
CA TRP A 219 -22.20 -8.84 14.69
C TRP A 219 -22.20 -10.37 14.82
N LEU A 220 -22.33 -10.82 16.07
CA LEU A 220 -22.56 -12.22 16.40
C LEU A 220 -24.05 -12.44 16.67
N ILE A 221 -24.76 -13.01 15.72
CA ILE A 221 -26.21 -13.24 15.76
C ILE A 221 -26.47 -14.63 16.31
N ALA A 222 -27.26 -14.71 17.40
CA ALA A 222 -27.70 -15.95 18.02
C ALA A 222 -26.57 -16.97 18.30
N GLN A 223 -25.33 -16.47 18.52
CA GLN A 223 -24.10 -17.25 18.71
C GLN A 223 -23.76 -18.22 17.56
N LYS A 224 -24.43 -18.10 16.43
CA LYS A 224 -24.29 -18.98 15.26
C LYS A 224 -23.73 -18.28 14.03
N LEU A 225 -24.19 -17.06 13.74
CA LEU A 225 -23.72 -16.28 12.59
C LEU A 225 -22.77 -15.19 13.07
N ASN A 226 -21.51 -15.30 12.68
CA ASN A 226 -20.50 -14.26 12.86
C ASN A 226 -20.40 -13.47 11.55
N LEU A 227 -20.84 -12.22 11.58
CA LEU A 227 -20.79 -11.30 10.46
C LEU A 227 -19.76 -10.20 10.74
N ALA A 228 -18.89 -9.91 9.77
CA ALA A 228 -18.01 -8.76 9.82
C ALA A 228 -17.98 -8.07 8.45
N SER A 229 -18.03 -6.75 8.47
CA SER A 229 -17.96 -5.91 7.28
C SER A 229 -17.04 -4.72 7.52
N SER A 230 -16.30 -4.32 6.50
CA SER A 230 -15.53 -3.08 6.50
C SER A 230 -15.75 -2.32 5.19
N ILE A 231 -15.86 -1.01 5.31
CA ILE A 231 -15.94 -0.09 4.17
C ILE A 231 -14.91 1.01 4.42
N THR A 232 -14.03 1.24 3.46
CA THR A 232 -13.12 2.37 3.45
C THR A 232 -13.42 3.21 2.20
N LEU A 233 -13.75 4.47 2.39
CA LEU A 233 -13.87 5.47 1.33
C LEU A 233 -12.72 6.43 1.47
N PHE A 234 -11.90 6.60 0.44
CA PHE A 234 -10.69 7.41 0.56
C PHE A 234 -10.27 8.06 -0.75
N LYS A 235 -9.42 9.07 -0.64
CA LYS A 235 -8.69 9.68 -1.73
C LYS A 235 -7.21 9.75 -1.35
N SER A 236 -6.32 9.44 -2.30
CA SER A 236 -4.88 9.51 -2.14
C SER A 236 -4.25 10.16 -3.36
N GLU A 237 -3.58 11.30 -3.18
CA GLU A 237 -3.04 12.11 -4.27
C GLU A 237 -1.74 12.79 -3.85
N TYR A 238 -0.85 13.01 -4.82
CA TYR A 238 0.48 13.59 -4.60
C TYR A 238 0.77 14.67 -5.63
N ARG A 239 1.71 15.56 -5.30
CA ARG A 239 2.19 16.62 -6.18
C ARG A 239 3.72 16.74 -6.08
N THR A 240 4.34 17.15 -7.15
CA THR A 240 5.81 17.26 -7.25
C THR A 240 6.37 18.32 -6.31
N ASN A 241 5.67 19.45 -6.22
CA ASN A 241 5.99 20.59 -5.34
C ASN A 241 4.70 21.36 -4.97
N LYS A 242 4.81 22.43 -4.20
CA LYS A 242 3.66 23.23 -3.72
C LYS A 242 2.86 23.91 -4.83
N GLU A 243 3.47 24.17 -5.97
CA GLU A 243 2.88 24.88 -7.09
C GLU A 243 2.24 23.94 -8.13
N SER A 244 2.59 22.63 -8.05
CA SER A 244 2.05 21.63 -8.98
C SER A 244 0.65 21.16 -8.56
N GLU A 245 -0.13 20.75 -9.52
CA GLU A 245 -1.42 20.10 -9.32
C GLU A 245 -1.26 18.71 -8.66
N TYR A 246 -2.32 18.26 -8.00
CA TYR A 246 -2.37 16.93 -7.41
C TYR A 246 -2.68 15.87 -8.46
N ILE A 247 -1.90 14.81 -8.46
CA ILE A 247 -2.04 13.60 -9.29
C ILE A 247 -2.52 12.46 -8.38
N ASN A 248 -3.49 11.67 -8.83
CA ASN A 248 -3.93 10.48 -8.07
C ASN A 248 -2.77 9.51 -7.88
N SER A 249 -2.62 8.96 -6.67
CA SER A 249 -1.64 7.89 -6.45
C SER A 249 -2.04 6.62 -7.21
N ALA A 250 -1.08 5.77 -7.54
CA ALA A 250 -1.34 4.48 -8.20
C ALA A 250 -2.30 3.58 -7.39
N TRP A 251 -2.48 3.85 -6.10
CA TRP A 251 -3.29 3.08 -5.15
C TRP A 251 -4.61 3.74 -4.77
N ASP A 252 -5.01 4.84 -5.45
CA ASP A 252 -6.25 5.56 -5.17
C ASP A 252 -7.47 4.81 -5.74
N ASN A 253 -7.81 3.69 -5.15
CA ASN A 253 -8.96 2.88 -5.54
C ASN A 253 -10.32 3.50 -5.16
N ARG A 254 -10.35 4.62 -4.45
CA ARG A 254 -11.54 5.34 -3.97
C ARG A 254 -12.32 4.61 -2.89
N PHE A 255 -12.53 3.32 -3.02
CA PHE A 255 -13.23 2.54 -2.01
C PHE A 255 -12.74 1.08 -1.96
N ILE A 256 -12.82 0.51 -0.77
CA ILE A 256 -12.63 -0.91 -0.50
C ILE A 256 -13.78 -1.36 0.39
N PHE A 257 -14.49 -2.40 -0.03
CA PHE A 257 -15.58 -3.01 0.70
C PHE A 257 -15.32 -4.50 0.89
N ASN A 258 -15.43 -4.97 2.13
CA ASN A 258 -15.33 -6.38 2.46
C ASN A 258 -16.47 -6.78 3.39
N VAL A 259 -17.08 -7.91 3.11
CA VAL A 259 -18.03 -8.59 3.99
C VAL A 259 -17.61 -10.03 4.12
N ARG A 260 -17.61 -10.53 5.35
CA ARG A 260 -17.47 -11.96 5.63
C ARG A 260 -18.51 -12.40 6.62
N GLY A 261 -19.09 -13.57 6.39
CA GLY A 261 -20.00 -14.23 7.29
C GLY A 261 -19.61 -15.68 7.48
N THR A 262 -19.70 -16.18 8.70
CA THR A 262 -19.52 -17.61 8.99
C THR A 262 -20.72 -18.09 9.82
N TYR A 263 -21.43 -19.08 9.32
CA TYR A 263 -22.56 -19.69 9.99
C TYR A 263 -22.19 -21.08 10.53
N ASN A 264 -22.32 -21.25 11.83
CA ASN A 264 -22.08 -22.52 12.51
C ASN A 264 -23.33 -23.39 12.50
N LEU A 265 -23.24 -24.52 11.82
CA LEU A 265 -24.28 -25.53 11.69
C LEU A 265 -24.14 -26.63 12.76
N PRO A 266 -25.20 -27.40 13.04
CA PRO A 266 -25.10 -28.56 13.92
C PRO A 266 -24.03 -29.56 13.47
N ARG A 267 -23.55 -30.37 14.42
CA ARG A 267 -22.56 -31.43 14.19
C ARG A 267 -21.22 -30.91 13.66
N ASN A 268 -20.78 -29.71 14.09
CA ASN A 268 -19.48 -29.10 13.76
C ASN A 268 -19.25 -28.87 12.25
N TRP A 269 -20.29 -28.55 11.52
CA TRP A 269 -20.19 -27.95 10.20
C TRP A 269 -20.14 -26.43 10.33
N SER A 270 -19.39 -25.79 9.46
CA SER A 270 -19.48 -24.34 9.27
C SER A 270 -19.47 -23.98 7.78
N VAL A 271 -20.19 -22.93 7.44
CA VAL A 271 -20.21 -22.35 6.10
C VAL A 271 -19.80 -20.91 6.19
N GLY A 272 -18.74 -20.55 5.48
CA GLY A 272 -18.21 -19.20 5.37
C GLY A 272 -18.45 -18.62 3.98
N MET A 273 -18.77 -17.33 3.93
CA MET A 273 -18.82 -16.54 2.70
C MET A 273 -18.04 -15.26 2.87
N LYS A 274 -17.27 -14.86 1.85
CA LYS A 274 -16.59 -13.59 1.79
C LYS A 274 -16.89 -12.91 0.47
N ILE A 275 -17.21 -11.62 0.53
CA ILE A 275 -17.36 -10.75 -0.63
C ILE A 275 -16.36 -9.61 -0.48
N SER A 276 -15.55 -9.38 -1.50
CA SER A 276 -14.63 -8.26 -1.59
C SER A 276 -14.95 -7.44 -2.83
N CYS A 277 -14.96 -6.11 -2.68
CA CYS A 277 -15.21 -5.19 -3.79
C CYS A 277 -14.21 -4.03 -3.66
N ILE A 278 -13.46 -3.76 -4.73
CA ILE A 278 -12.40 -2.74 -4.76
C ILE A 278 -12.64 -1.85 -5.97
N GLY A 279 -12.64 -0.54 -5.76
CA GLY A 279 -12.74 0.43 -6.84
C GLY A 279 -11.58 0.33 -7.81
N GLY A 280 -11.78 0.77 -9.04
CA GLY A 280 -10.75 0.72 -10.08
C GLY A 280 -9.54 1.59 -9.73
N ALA A 281 -8.34 1.02 -9.85
CA ALA A 281 -7.10 1.76 -9.73
C ALA A 281 -6.98 2.80 -10.87
N PRO A 282 -6.39 3.97 -10.63
CA PRO A 282 -6.13 4.94 -11.69
C PRO A 282 -5.03 4.44 -12.64
N TYR A 283 -5.10 4.85 -13.89
CA TYR A 283 -4.05 4.62 -14.89
C TYR A 283 -3.94 5.81 -15.84
N THR A 284 -2.79 5.90 -16.52
CA THR A 284 -2.51 6.93 -17.53
C THR A 284 -2.95 6.41 -18.88
N PRO A 285 -3.81 7.12 -19.63
CA PRO A 285 -4.19 6.72 -20.99
C PRO A 285 -3.03 6.85 -21.96
N TYR A 286 -3.13 6.17 -23.10
CA TYR A 286 -2.17 6.34 -24.17
C TYR A 286 -2.51 7.56 -25.03
N ASP A 287 -1.48 8.27 -25.47
CA ASP A 287 -1.54 9.20 -26.59
C ASP A 287 -1.60 8.38 -27.90
N VAL A 288 -2.82 8.08 -28.35
CA VAL A 288 -3.07 7.24 -29.52
C VAL A 288 -2.56 7.93 -30.81
N ASP A 289 -2.72 9.25 -30.90
CA ASP A 289 -2.27 10.01 -32.02
C ASP A 289 -0.76 9.94 -32.22
N LYS A 290 -0.01 10.20 -31.17
CA LYS A 290 1.45 10.10 -31.19
C LYS A 290 1.91 8.66 -31.36
N SER A 291 1.27 7.70 -30.66
CA SER A 291 1.61 6.28 -30.73
C SER A 291 1.38 5.68 -32.12
N SER A 292 0.41 6.19 -32.86
CA SER A 292 0.12 5.71 -34.24
C SER A 292 1.12 6.16 -35.27
N LEU A 293 1.85 7.28 -35.06
CA LEU A 293 2.86 7.74 -36.02
C LEU A 293 3.96 6.70 -36.22
N VAL A 294 4.25 6.33 -37.46
CA VAL A 294 5.28 5.33 -37.82
C VAL A 294 6.63 5.72 -37.22
N THR A 295 7.05 6.96 -37.41
CA THR A 295 8.33 7.47 -36.90
C THR A 295 8.42 7.44 -35.35
N ALA A 296 7.32 7.73 -34.66
CA ALA A 296 7.27 7.71 -33.21
C ALA A 296 7.25 6.27 -32.67
N TRP A 297 6.44 5.39 -33.26
CA TRP A 297 6.39 3.98 -32.86
C TRP A 297 7.74 3.28 -33.08
N ASP A 298 8.36 3.45 -34.25
CA ASP A 298 9.62 2.78 -34.57
C ASP A 298 10.78 3.23 -33.69
N ALA A 299 10.69 4.45 -33.12
CA ALA A 299 11.71 4.97 -32.22
C ALA A 299 11.78 4.20 -30.87
N GLN A 300 10.69 3.62 -30.37
CA GLN A 300 10.68 2.96 -29.07
C GLN A 300 9.95 1.60 -29.02
N ALA A 301 9.29 1.19 -30.10
CA ALA A 301 8.52 -0.05 -30.22
C ALA A 301 7.49 -0.26 -29.11
N LYS A 302 6.95 0.82 -28.54
CA LYS A 302 5.93 0.82 -27.50
C LYS A 302 5.05 2.09 -27.61
N PRO A 303 3.83 2.09 -27.08
CA PRO A 303 2.97 3.27 -27.09
C PRO A 303 3.52 4.39 -26.23
N TYR A 304 3.12 5.62 -26.54
CA TYR A 304 3.34 6.80 -25.72
C TYR A 304 2.17 6.97 -24.76
N TYR A 305 2.46 7.33 -23.52
CA TYR A 305 1.45 7.74 -22.56
C TYR A 305 1.11 9.22 -22.73
N ASP A 306 -0.14 9.57 -22.49
CA ASP A 306 -0.56 10.96 -22.37
C ASP A 306 -0.27 11.47 -20.95
N TYR A 307 0.94 12.00 -20.76
CA TYR A 307 1.38 12.51 -19.46
C TYR A 307 0.63 13.76 -18.99
N SER A 308 -0.15 14.43 -19.87
CA SER A 308 -1.03 15.52 -19.43
C SER A 308 -2.22 15.03 -18.61
N ARG A 309 -2.57 13.75 -18.77
CA ARG A 309 -3.68 13.06 -18.10
C ARG A 309 -3.18 11.95 -17.18
N TYR A 310 -2.08 12.18 -16.50
CA TYR A 310 -1.44 11.16 -15.67
C TYR A 310 -2.35 10.67 -14.54
N ASN A 311 -2.65 9.35 -14.49
CA ASN A 311 -3.53 8.69 -13.53
C ASN A 311 -4.95 9.30 -13.47
N GLU A 312 -5.49 9.85 -14.54
CA GLU A 312 -6.87 10.38 -14.60
C GLU A 312 -7.91 9.29 -14.84
N GLU A 313 -7.60 8.37 -15.76
CA GLU A 313 -8.52 7.29 -16.10
C GLU A 313 -8.54 6.21 -14.99
N ARG A 314 -9.62 5.41 -14.96
CA ARG A 314 -9.79 4.37 -13.95
C ARG A 314 -10.16 3.04 -14.55
N LEU A 315 -9.57 2.00 -14.00
CA LEU A 315 -9.97 0.63 -14.29
C LEU A 315 -11.39 0.36 -13.75
N SER A 316 -12.02 -0.68 -14.23
CA SER A 316 -13.31 -1.10 -13.68
C SER A 316 -13.18 -1.62 -12.26
N THR A 317 -14.23 -1.44 -11.47
CA THR A 317 -14.39 -2.05 -10.16
C THR A 317 -14.22 -3.57 -10.23
N PHE A 318 -13.46 -4.14 -9.30
CA PHE A 318 -13.31 -5.58 -9.15
C PHE A 318 -14.13 -6.05 -7.95
N ALA A 319 -14.95 -7.09 -8.15
CA ALA A 319 -15.71 -7.74 -7.09
C ALA A 319 -15.52 -9.25 -7.15
N GLN A 320 -15.29 -9.87 -6.00
CA GLN A 320 -15.04 -11.30 -5.86
C GLN A 320 -15.88 -11.85 -4.71
N ALA A 321 -16.41 -13.06 -4.90
CA ALA A 321 -17.07 -13.82 -3.86
C ALA A 321 -16.39 -15.18 -3.67
N ASP A 322 -16.20 -15.57 -2.41
CA ASP A 322 -15.58 -16.82 -1.97
C ASP A 322 -16.56 -17.58 -1.06
N ILE A 323 -16.59 -18.89 -1.14
CA ILE A 323 -17.36 -19.76 -0.26
C ILE A 323 -16.46 -20.84 0.30
N ARG A 324 -16.57 -21.06 1.61
CA ARG A 324 -15.83 -22.11 2.31
C ARG A 324 -16.80 -22.95 3.16
N ILE A 325 -16.61 -24.25 3.12
CA ILE A 325 -17.34 -25.23 3.92
C ILE A 325 -16.32 -26.02 4.73
N ASP A 326 -16.49 -26.04 6.04
CA ASP A 326 -15.64 -26.77 6.96
C ASP A 326 -16.44 -27.84 7.70
N LYS A 327 -15.76 -28.97 7.98
CA LYS A 327 -16.25 -30.03 8.84
C LYS A 327 -15.16 -30.42 9.85
N THR A 328 -15.47 -30.34 11.14
CA THR A 328 -14.54 -30.71 12.21
C THR A 328 -15.02 -31.96 12.97
N PHE A 329 -14.10 -32.87 13.25
CA PHE A 329 -14.28 -34.05 14.08
C PHE A 329 -13.39 -33.94 15.31
N TYR A 330 -14.00 -33.95 16.48
CA TYR A 330 -13.28 -33.99 17.76
C TYR A 330 -13.11 -35.45 18.19
N LEU A 331 -11.89 -35.93 18.20
CA LEU A 331 -11.50 -37.24 18.67
C LEU A 331 -10.93 -37.16 20.09
N LYS A 332 -10.68 -38.29 20.75
CA LYS A 332 -10.22 -38.28 22.14
C LYS A 332 -8.90 -37.57 22.40
N HIS A 333 -8.00 -37.57 21.43
CA HIS A 333 -6.64 -37.03 21.56
C HIS A 333 -6.25 -36.06 20.43
N CYS A 334 -7.14 -35.83 19.45
CA CYS A 334 -6.83 -34.96 18.32
C CYS A 334 -8.12 -34.38 17.73
N MET A 335 -7.96 -33.31 16.99
CA MET A 335 -8.99 -32.71 16.16
C MET A 335 -8.63 -32.91 14.69
N LEU A 336 -9.59 -33.36 13.88
CA LEU A 336 -9.44 -33.54 12.45
C LEU A 336 -10.44 -32.64 11.73
N GLY A 337 -9.95 -31.72 10.93
CA GLY A 337 -10.75 -30.81 10.11
C GLY A 337 -10.60 -31.11 8.61
N PHE A 338 -11.70 -30.97 7.89
CA PHE A 338 -11.72 -30.98 6.42
C PHE A 338 -12.35 -29.70 5.91
N TYR A 339 -11.82 -29.11 4.86
CA TYR A 339 -12.47 -27.98 4.24
C TYR A 339 -12.43 -28.02 2.71
N ILE A 340 -13.43 -27.37 2.13
CA ILE A 340 -13.52 -27.03 0.71
C ILE A 340 -13.61 -25.52 0.66
N ASP A 341 -12.67 -24.87 -0.03
CA ASP A 341 -12.64 -23.42 -0.24
C ASP A 341 -12.71 -23.15 -1.76
N LEU A 342 -13.76 -22.46 -2.17
CA LEU A 342 -14.00 -22.05 -3.55
C LEU A 342 -13.80 -20.54 -3.64
N GLN A 343 -12.62 -20.12 -4.09
CA GLN A 343 -12.31 -18.72 -4.27
C GLN A 343 -12.75 -18.24 -5.65
N ASN A 344 -13.24 -17.01 -5.71
CA ASN A 344 -13.74 -16.38 -6.93
C ASN A 344 -14.82 -17.20 -7.63
N ILE A 345 -15.89 -17.59 -6.90
CA ILE A 345 -17.01 -18.35 -7.46
C ILE A 345 -17.75 -17.62 -8.59
N THR A 346 -17.61 -16.30 -8.65
CA THR A 346 -18.16 -15.44 -9.69
C THR A 346 -17.32 -15.45 -10.98
N ALA A 347 -16.15 -16.11 -10.96
CA ALA A 347 -15.15 -16.06 -12.03
C ALA A 347 -14.84 -14.61 -12.49
N SER A 348 -14.88 -13.66 -11.53
CA SER A 348 -14.63 -12.26 -11.78
C SER A 348 -13.20 -12.05 -12.26
N LYS A 349 -13.04 -11.15 -13.23
CA LYS A 349 -11.74 -10.85 -13.83
C LYS A 349 -11.23 -9.51 -13.34
N LEU A 350 -10.02 -9.50 -12.78
CA LEU A 350 -9.28 -8.29 -12.49
C LEU A 350 -8.77 -7.70 -13.81
N LYS A 351 -9.26 -6.53 -14.15
CA LYS A 351 -8.82 -5.80 -15.33
C LYS A 351 -7.57 -5.00 -15.02
N GLN A 352 -6.63 -5.05 -15.96
CA GLN A 352 -5.47 -4.17 -16.03
C GLN A 352 -5.67 -3.17 -17.18
N ALA A 353 -4.82 -2.14 -17.26
CA ALA A 353 -4.85 -1.24 -18.42
C ALA A 353 -4.61 -2.03 -19.69
N ASP A 354 -5.46 -1.80 -20.69
CA ASP A 354 -5.33 -2.44 -21.99
C ASP A 354 -4.00 -2.05 -22.65
N VAL A 355 -3.38 -2.96 -23.39
CA VAL A 355 -2.11 -2.68 -24.09
C VAL A 355 -2.40 -2.23 -25.51
N LEU A 356 -1.92 -1.05 -25.86
CA LEU A 356 -1.96 -0.50 -27.23
C LEU A 356 -0.76 -1.02 -28.01
N MET A 357 -0.99 -1.62 -29.19
CA MET A 357 0.06 -2.15 -30.06
C MET A 357 -0.16 -1.74 -31.52
N SER A 358 0.95 -1.54 -32.26
CA SER A 358 0.90 -1.43 -33.70
C SER A 358 0.67 -2.78 -34.36
N THR A 359 -0.12 -2.84 -35.41
CA THR A 359 -0.29 -4.02 -36.26
C THR A 359 0.84 -4.18 -37.26
N GLY A 360 1.74 -3.18 -37.41
CA GLY A 360 2.74 -3.10 -38.46
C GLY A 360 2.21 -2.69 -39.85
N VAL A 361 0.88 -2.53 -40.00
CA VAL A 361 0.24 -2.12 -41.27
C VAL A 361 0.02 -0.61 -41.24
N ILE A 362 0.49 0.07 -42.30
CA ILE A 362 0.32 1.52 -42.46
C ILE A 362 -1.13 1.78 -42.89
N ALA A 363 -1.84 2.62 -42.15
CA ALA A 363 -3.24 2.98 -42.39
C ALA A 363 -3.39 3.97 -43.58
N ASN A 364 -2.40 4.82 -43.78
CA ASN A 364 -2.40 5.92 -44.78
C ASN A 364 -1.09 5.94 -45.61
N PRO A 365 -0.85 4.92 -46.48
CA PRO A 365 0.43 4.78 -47.19
C PRO A 365 0.72 5.94 -48.15
N GLU A 366 -0.32 6.62 -48.63
CA GLU A 366 -0.21 7.76 -49.55
C GLU A 366 0.21 9.07 -48.86
N ALA A 367 0.19 9.13 -47.53
CA ALA A 367 0.59 10.30 -46.75
C ALA A 367 2.12 10.50 -46.80
N PRO A 368 2.61 11.75 -46.61
CA PRO A 368 4.03 12.01 -46.40
C PRO A 368 4.61 11.13 -45.32
N GLN A 369 5.87 10.72 -45.39
CA GLN A 369 6.53 9.81 -44.46
C GLN A 369 6.40 10.25 -43.00
N ALA A 370 6.45 11.55 -42.73
CA ALA A 370 6.30 12.10 -41.37
C ALA A 370 4.89 11.97 -40.79
N GLU A 371 3.86 11.80 -41.63
CA GLU A 371 2.45 11.74 -41.27
C GLU A 371 1.87 10.31 -41.35
N ARG A 372 2.69 9.34 -41.80
CA ARG A 372 2.26 7.95 -41.87
C ARG A 372 1.94 7.39 -40.50
N ARG A 373 0.83 6.62 -40.42
CA ARG A 373 0.32 6.05 -39.19
C ARG A 373 0.14 4.56 -39.35
N TYR A 374 0.46 3.80 -38.28
CA TYR A 374 0.11 2.40 -38.15
C TYR A 374 -1.37 2.24 -37.77
N ASN A 375 -2.00 1.17 -38.25
CA ASN A 375 -3.21 0.66 -37.64
C ASN A 375 -2.89 0.18 -36.23
N MET A 376 -3.56 0.74 -35.24
CA MET A 376 -3.38 0.38 -33.84
C MET A 376 -4.38 -0.69 -33.40
N LYS A 377 -3.95 -1.58 -32.54
CA LYS A 377 -4.76 -2.65 -31.93
C LYS A 377 -4.65 -2.58 -30.42
N THR A 378 -5.78 -2.68 -29.74
CA THR A 378 -5.86 -2.78 -28.28
C THR A 378 -5.99 -4.24 -27.85
N ILE A 379 -5.11 -4.68 -26.96
CA ILE A 379 -5.14 -6.01 -26.37
C ILE A 379 -5.65 -5.86 -24.93
N LYS A 380 -6.80 -6.48 -24.66
CA LYS A 380 -7.36 -6.51 -23.32
C LYS A 380 -6.53 -7.37 -22.40
N GLN A 381 -6.27 -6.86 -21.20
CA GLN A 381 -5.59 -7.58 -20.14
C GLN A 381 -6.59 -7.81 -18.99
N ASP A 382 -7.02 -9.04 -18.83
CA ASP A 382 -7.85 -9.45 -17.72
C ASP A 382 -7.37 -10.82 -17.21
N SER A 383 -7.38 -10.99 -15.88
CA SER A 383 -7.01 -12.25 -15.25
C SER A 383 -7.95 -12.55 -14.09
N GLY A 384 -8.36 -13.78 -13.98
CA GLY A 384 -9.23 -14.25 -12.91
C GLY A 384 -9.83 -15.59 -13.26
N THR A 385 -9.80 -16.50 -12.31
CA THR A 385 -10.36 -17.85 -12.45
C THR A 385 -10.95 -18.30 -11.12
N LEU A 386 -11.87 -19.26 -11.18
CA LEU A 386 -12.30 -20.00 -10.00
C LEU A 386 -11.14 -20.87 -9.50
N LEU A 387 -10.82 -20.77 -8.22
CA LEU A 387 -9.76 -21.55 -7.58
C LEU A 387 -10.36 -22.43 -6.48
N PRO A 388 -10.57 -23.73 -6.72
CA PRO A 388 -10.96 -24.68 -5.70
C PRO A 388 -9.74 -25.14 -4.89
N THR A 389 -9.88 -25.17 -3.57
CA THR A 389 -8.86 -25.66 -2.64
C THR A 389 -9.49 -26.67 -1.68
N LEU A 390 -8.84 -27.80 -1.49
CA LEU A 390 -9.19 -28.82 -0.50
C LEU A 390 -8.10 -28.87 0.56
N GLY A 391 -8.47 -28.99 1.83
CA GLY A 391 -7.47 -29.08 2.88
C GLY A 391 -7.92 -29.92 4.06
N ILE A 392 -6.91 -30.41 4.78
CA ILE A 392 -7.05 -31.19 6.01
C ILE A 392 -6.28 -30.49 7.10
N THR A 393 -6.90 -30.29 8.26
CA THR A 393 -6.28 -29.75 9.47
C THR A 393 -6.21 -30.87 10.51
N PHE A 394 -5.06 -31.07 11.10
CA PHE A 394 -4.84 -32.03 12.17
C PHE A 394 -4.21 -31.27 13.35
N GLU A 395 -4.86 -31.36 14.51
CA GLU A 395 -4.34 -30.80 15.79
C GLU A 395 -4.31 -31.89 16.83
N TYR A 396 -3.16 -32.00 17.51
CA TYR A 396 -2.88 -33.02 18.55
C TYR A 396 -2.62 -32.34 19.89
#